data_4c40ebfa8a4f5e01abac83b969eb620f
#
_entry.id   4c40ebfa8a4f5e01abac83b969eb620f
#
_cell.length_a   1.000
_cell.length_b   1.000
_cell.length_c   1.000
_cell.angle_alpha   90.00
_cell.angle_beta   90.00
_cell.angle_gamma   90.00
#
_symmetry.space_group_name_H-M   'P 1'
#
loop_
_entity.id
_entity.type
_entity.pdbx_description
1 polymer ?
#
loop_
_entity_poly.entity_id
_entity_poly.type
_entity_poly.pdbx_seq_one_letter_code
_entity_poly.pdbx_strand_id
1 'polypeptide(L)'
;IKLVTINAAKQLGVDQLVGSIAEGKSADLVLWNDHPLSVYSSVEQTWIEGVQYFDLQEDAQMRRDIESEKNALIQKILKSGEKKSPPGKKKKRDRGKPNPPDFRERDDDEGGES
;
A
#
# COMPACT_ATOMS: atom_id res chain seq x y z
N ILE A 1 15.47 -4.99 24.78
CA ILE A 1 15.84 -3.89 23.84
C ILE A 1 17.33 -3.95 23.51
N LYS A 2 18.25 -4.09 24.47
CA LYS A 2 19.71 -4.08 24.25
C LYS A 2 20.19 -5.04 23.15
N LEU A 3 19.50 -6.17 22.92
CA LEU A 3 19.84 -7.14 21.88
C LEU A 3 19.69 -6.58 20.46
N VAL A 4 18.72 -5.72 20.24
CA VAL A 4 18.42 -5.10 18.94
C VAL A 4 18.96 -3.69 18.79
N THR A 5 19.68 -3.18 19.78
CA THR A 5 20.29 -1.86 19.78
C THR A 5 21.79 -1.95 20.00
N ILE A 6 22.26 -1.64 21.20
CA ILE A 6 23.71 -1.52 21.52
C ILE A 6 24.49 -2.82 21.32
N ASN A 7 23.90 -3.99 21.56
CA ASN A 7 24.61 -5.26 21.36
C ASN A 7 24.81 -5.55 19.87
N ALA A 8 23.82 -5.24 19.02
CA ALA A 8 23.96 -5.34 17.58
C ALA A 8 25.00 -4.35 17.03
N ALA A 9 24.97 -3.10 17.52
CA ALA A 9 25.96 -2.08 17.15
C ALA A 9 27.39 -2.50 17.50
N LYS A 10 27.60 -3.13 18.67
CA LYS A 10 28.92 -3.68 19.09
C LYS A 10 29.38 -4.80 18.17
N GLN A 11 28.49 -5.71 17.75
CA GLN A 11 28.87 -6.79 16.82
C GLN A 11 29.29 -6.25 15.45
N LEU A 12 28.70 -5.14 15.02
CA LEU A 12 29.04 -4.46 13.77
C LEU A 12 30.22 -3.49 13.89
N GLY A 13 30.71 -3.23 15.11
CA GLY A 13 31.79 -2.27 15.35
C GLY A 13 31.41 -0.81 15.18
N VAL A 14 30.10 -0.48 15.25
CA VAL A 14 29.55 0.88 15.07
C VAL A 14 28.94 1.47 16.34
N ASP A 15 29.21 0.86 17.48
CA ASP A 15 28.65 1.24 18.77
C ASP A 15 29.10 2.62 19.28
N GLN A 16 30.15 3.19 18.68
CA GLN A 16 30.55 4.58 18.92
C GLN A 16 29.61 5.60 18.26
N LEU A 17 28.91 5.19 17.20
CA LEU A 17 28.05 6.06 16.41
C LEU A 17 26.57 5.87 16.73
N VAL A 18 26.14 4.62 16.96
CA VAL A 18 24.72 4.25 17.09
C VAL A 18 24.47 3.25 18.23
N GLY A 19 23.22 2.87 18.44
CA GLY A 19 22.81 1.79 19.35
C GLY A 19 22.56 2.22 20.79
N SER A 20 22.82 3.47 21.15
CA SER A 20 22.47 4.04 22.46
C SER A 20 22.32 5.55 22.37
N ILE A 21 21.53 6.12 23.27
CA ILE A 21 21.36 7.55 23.39
C ILE A 21 22.54 8.09 24.22
N ALA A 22 23.43 8.81 23.57
CA ALA A 22 24.58 9.47 24.20
C ALA A 22 25.04 10.66 23.35
N GLU A 23 25.73 11.63 23.99
CA GLU A 23 26.32 12.77 23.27
C GLU A 23 27.31 12.32 22.20
N GLY A 24 27.25 12.94 21.02
CA GLY A 24 28.13 12.63 19.89
C GLY A 24 27.72 11.43 19.05
N LYS A 25 26.59 10.78 19.36
CA LYS A 25 26.02 9.71 18.52
C LYS A 25 24.91 10.23 17.62
N SER A 26 24.64 9.47 16.54
CA SER A 26 23.51 9.73 15.65
C SER A 26 22.21 9.73 16.44
N ALA A 27 21.39 10.74 16.19
CA ALA A 27 20.08 10.88 16.82
C ALA A 27 19.02 10.08 16.02
N ASP A 28 19.22 8.75 15.95
CA ASP A 28 18.29 7.81 15.34
C ASP A 28 17.41 7.22 16.44
N LEU A 29 16.21 7.74 16.57
CA LEU A 29 15.33 7.49 17.71
C LEU A 29 13.93 7.10 17.23
N VAL A 30 13.31 6.20 18.00
CA VAL A 30 11.90 5.86 17.83
C VAL A 30 11.20 6.05 19.19
N LEU A 31 10.19 6.90 19.20
CA LEU A 31 9.34 7.12 20.37
C LEU A 31 8.13 6.19 20.28
N TRP A 32 7.86 5.48 21.35
CA TRP A 32 6.76 4.53 21.49
C TRP A 32 5.82 5.00 22.60
N ASN A 33 4.52 4.72 22.45
CA ASN A 33 3.52 5.00 23.48
C ASN A 33 3.62 4.07 24.69
N ASP A 34 4.26 2.90 24.54
CA ASP A 34 4.45 1.88 25.58
C ASP A 34 5.73 1.09 25.28
N HIS A 35 5.97 0.00 26.02
CA HIS A 35 7.16 -0.84 25.86
C HIS A 35 7.24 -1.44 24.44
N PRO A 36 8.34 -1.28 23.68
CA PRO A 36 8.45 -1.67 22.28
C PRO A 36 8.17 -3.14 21.95
N LEU A 37 8.27 -4.05 22.95
CA LEU A 37 7.97 -5.47 22.80
C LEU A 37 6.52 -5.83 23.18
N SER A 38 5.71 -4.85 23.55
CA SER A 38 4.27 -5.04 23.77
C SER A 38 3.52 -5.09 22.45
N VAL A 39 2.56 -6.01 22.34
CA VAL A 39 1.67 -6.10 21.17
C VAL A 39 0.70 -4.92 21.04
N TYR A 40 0.58 -4.14 22.11
CA TYR A 40 -0.28 -2.95 22.17
C TYR A 40 0.49 -1.64 21.90
N SER A 41 1.84 -1.72 21.82
CA SER A 41 2.65 -0.54 21.56
C SER A 41 2.60 -0.11 20.09
N SER A 42 2.58 1.18 19.89
CA SER A 42 2.67 1.82 18.57
C SER A 42 3.76 2.88 18.56
N VAL A 43 4.33 3.10 17.39
CA VAL A 43 5.29 4.18 17.17
C VAL A 43 4.54 5.49 17.13
N GLU A 44 4.98 6.46 17.94
CA GLU A 44 4.47 7.83 17.92
C GLU A 44 5.31 8.73 17.01
N GLN A 45 6.64 8.61 17.10
CA GLN A 45 7.55 9.43 16.30
C GLN A 45 8.80 8.63 15.90
N THR A 46 9.34 8.96 14.73
CA THR A 46 10.63 8.45 14.26
C THR A 46 11.53 9.59 13.86
N TRP A 47 12.76 9.56 14.36
CA TRP A 47 13.80 10.55 14.12
C TRP A 47 15.01 9.88 13.51
N ILE A 48 15.59 10.44 12.45
CA ILE A 48 16.79 9.97 11.77
C ILE A 48 17.75 11.15 11.67
N GLU A 49 18.98 10.99 12.18
CA GLU A 49 19.99 12.05 12.22
C GLU A 49 19.46 13.36 12.84
N GLY A 50 18.56 13.26 13.83
CA GLY A 50 17.94 14.40 14.47
C GLY A 50 16.81 15.09 13.70
N VAL A 51 16.43 14.57 12.55
CA VAL A 51 15.29 15.06 11.77
C VAL A 51 14.08 14.13 11.99
N GLN A 52 12.93 14.71 12.26
CA GLN A 52 11.68 13.97 12.40
C GLN A 52 11.14 13.55 11.02
N TYR A 53 11.03 12.25 10.81
CA TYR A 53 10.54 11.65 9.58
C TYR A 53 9.10 11.14 9.67
N PHE A 54 8.66 10.83 10.87
CA PHE A 54 7.31 10.32 11.10
C PHE A 54 6.75 10.90 12.40
N ASP A 55 5.49 11.31 12.33
CA ASP A 55 4.65 11.66 13.47
C ASP A 55 3.26 11.05 13.26
N LEU A 56 2.78 10.30 14.24
CA LEU A 56 1.51 9.59 14.15
C LEU A 56 0.31 10.54 13.99
N GLN A 57 0.38 11.73 14.59
CA GLN A 57 -0.73 12.69 14.51
C GLN A 57 -0.78 13.36 13.14
N GLU A 58 0.38 13.73 12.60
CA GLU A 58 0.50 14.30 11.25
C GLU A 58 0.09 13.28 10.17
N ASP A 59 0.55 12.01 10.29
CA ASP A 59 0.16 10.94 9.38
C ASP A 59 -1.35 10.71 9.41
N ALA A 60 -1.97 10.69 10.59
CA ALA A 60 -3.41 10.53 10.72
C ALA A 60 -4.19 11.72 10.12
N GLN A 61 -3.64 12.93 10.15
CA GLN A 61 -4.24 14.09 9.51
C GLN A 61 -4.09 14.01 7.99
N MET A 62 -2.88 13.73 7.49
CA MET A 62 -2.63 13.56 6.06
C MET A 62 -3.51 12.48 5.44
N ARG A 63 -3.72 11.35 6.11
CA ARG A 63 -4.62 10.28 5.63
C ARG A 63 -6.06 10.76 5.48
N ARG A 64 -6.55 11.56 6.43
CA ARG A 64 -7.91 12.16 6.34
C ARG A 64 -8.02 13.13 5.18
N ASP A 65 -7.01 13.94 4.97
CA ASP A 65 -6.98 14.92 3.89
C ASP A 65 -6.93 14.23 2.52
N ILE A 66 -6.08 13.20 2.37
CA ILE A 66 -6.01 12.36 1.15
C ILE A 66 -7.34 11.69 0.87
N GLU A 67 -8.02 11.14 1.89
CA GLU A 67 -9.32 10.49 1.71
C GLU A 67 -10.40 11.50 1.29
N SER A 68 -10.38 12.70 1.86
CA SER A 68 -11.26 13.80 1.48
C SER A 68 -11.04 14.23 0.02
N GLU A 69 -9.79 14.45 -0.38
CA GLU A 69 -9.45 14.78 -1.78
C GLU A 69 -9.85 13.67 -2.75
N LYS A 70 -9.56 12.42 -2.42
CA LYS A 70 -9.96 11.26 -3.21
C LYS A 70 -11.47 11.23 -3.43
N ASN A 71 -12.25 11.42 -2.37
CA ASN A 71 -13.71 11.45 -2.46
C ASN A 71 -14.21 12.62 -3.31
N ALA A 72 -13.60 13.80 -3.17
CA ALA A 72 -13.93 14.96 -4.00
C ALA A 72 -13.64 14.72 -5.49
N LEU A 73 -12.49 14.09 -5.81
CA LEU A 73 -12.13 13.72 -7.18
C LEU A 73 -13.06 12.68 -7.77
N ILE A 74 -13.44 11.65 -7.01
CA ILE A 74 -14.41 10.64 -7.44
C ILE A 74 -15.75 11.31 -7.76
N GLN A 75 -16.26 12.18 -6.90
CA GLN A 75 -17.51 12.92 -7.13
C GLN A 75 -17.42 13.80 -8.39
N LYS A 76 -16.27 14.41 -8.63
CA LYS A 76 -16.03 15.24 -9.81
C LYS A 76 -16.04 14.42 -11.10
N ILE A 77 -15.46 13.22 -11.08
CA ILE A 77 -15.45 12.29 -12.20
C ILE A 77 -16.87 11.77 -12.49
N LEU A 78 -17.62 11.36 -11.48
CA LEU A 78 -18.99 10.89 -11.62
C LEU A 78 -19.88 11.97 -12.26
N LYS A 79 -19.84 13.20 -11.75
CA LYS A 79 -20.58 14.33 -12.31
C LYS A 79 -20.16 14.69 -13.75
N SER A 80 -18.89 14.50 -14.11
CA SER A 80 -18.43 14.73 -15.48
C SER A 80 -18.82 13.59 -16.43
N GLY A 81 -18.90 12.34 -15.93
CA GLY A 81 -19.34 11.16 -16.66
C GLY A 81 -20.82 11.21 -17.04
N GLU A 82 -21.67 11.70 -16.14
CA GLU A 82 -23.10 11.86 -16.41
C GLU A 82 -23.40 12.86 -17.54
N LYS A 83 -22.53 13.85 -17.74
CA LYS A 83 -22.67 14.83 -18.86
C LYS A 83 -22.27 14.31 -20.22
N LYS A 84 -21.67 13.12 -20.33
CA LYS A 84 -21.14 12.53 -21.57
C LYS A 84 -21.90 11.30 -22.08
N SER A 85 -23.08 10.98 -21.57
CA SER A 85 -23.92 9.96 -22.16
C SER A 85 -24.63 10.57 -23.40
N PRO A 86 -24.22 10.24 -24.63
CA PRO A 86 -25.00 10.69 -25.81
C PRO A 86 -26.37 9.98 -25.77
N PRO A 87 -27.46 10.65 -26.21
CA PRO A 87 -28.77 10.02 -26.26
C PRO A 87 -28.69 8.77 -27.09
N GLY A 88 -29.08 7.63 -26.49
CA GLY A 88 -28.94 6.31 -27.05
C GLY A 88 -29.57 6.20 -28.45
N LYS A 89 -28.75 6.03 -29.44
CA LYS A 89 -29.17 5.43 -30.71
C LYS A 89 -29.63 4.01 -30.40
N LYS A 90 -30.94 3.80 -30.30
CA LYS A 90 -31.56 2.46 -30.33
C LYS A 90 -31.01 1.73 -31.55
N LYS A 91 -30.05 0.83 -31.36
CA LYS A 91 -29.65 -0.13 -32.39
C LYS A 91 -30.89 -0.93 -32.71
N LYS A 92 -31.43 -0.72 -33.94
CA LYS A 92 -32.39 -1.64 -34.55
C LYS A 92 -31.74 -3.03 -34.50
N ARG A 93 -32.39 -3.96 -33.83
CA ARG A 93 -32.04 -5.38 -33.89
C ARG A 93 -32.23 -5.83 -35.33
N ASP A 94 -31.13 -6.03 -36.03
CA ASP A 94 -31.10 -6.69 -37.31
C ASP A 94 -31.44 -8.16 -37.09
N ARG A 95 -32.67 -8.54 -37.48
CA ARG A 95 -33.13 -9.93 -37.50
C ARG A 95 -32.60 -10.51 -38.79
N GLY A 96 -31.52 -11.29 -38.76
CA GLY A 96 -31.20 -12.11 -39.90
C GLY A 96 -29.73 -12.30 -40.22
N LYS A 97 -28.89 -12.70 -39.26
CA LYS A 97 -27.64 -13.38 -39.61
C LYS A 97 -27.54 -14.66 -38.79
N PRO A 98 -27.38 -15.83 -39.43
CA PRO A 98 -27.17 -17.08 -38.74
C PRO A 98 -25.82 -17.06 -38.01
N ASN A 99 -25.80 -17.63 -36.82
CA ASN A 99 -24.60 -17.80 -36.00
C ASN A 99 -23.56 -18.64 -36.77
N PRO A 100 -22.28 -18.27 -36.76
CA PRO A 100 -21.23 -19.14 -37.30
C PRO A 100 -21.15 -20.45 -36.49
N PRO A 101 -20.76 -21.56 -37.16
CA PRO A 101 -20.66 -22.85 -36.47
C PRO A 101 -19.58 -22.84 -35.38
N ASP A 102 -19.92 -23.42 -34.25
CA ASP A 102 -19.03 -23.62 -33.10
C ASP A 102 -18.07 -24.77 -33.42
N PHE A 103 -16.85 -24.43 -33.82
CA PHE A 103 -15.74 -25.36 -33.96
C PHE A 103 -15.06 -25.56 -32.61
N ARG A 104 -15.69 -26.32 -31.72
CA ARG A 104 -14.96 -26.96 -30.63
C ARG A 104 -14.27 -28.19 -31.22
N GLU A 105 -12.93 -28.10 -31.29
CA GLU A 105 -12.09 -29.26 -31.53
C GLU A 105 -12.40 -30.32 -30.44
N ARG A 106 -12.78 -31.50 -30.91
CA ARG A 106 -12.84 -32.69 -30.05
C ARG A 106 -11.42 -33.21 -29.98
N ASP A 107 -10.84 -33.13 -28.80
CA ASP A 107 -9.66 -33.92 -28.50
C ASP A 107 -10.09 -35.38 -28.48
N ASP A 108 -9.78 -36.08 -29.54
CA ASP A 108 -9.93 -37.52 -29.65
C ASP A 108 -8.78 -38.17 -28.86
N ASP A 109 -9.15 -38.66 -27.72
CA ASP A 109 -8.38 -39.52 -26.84
C ASP A 109 -8.29 -40.91 -27.53
N GLU A 110 -7.19 -41.20 -28.24
CA GLU A 110 -6.90 -42.53 -28.69
C GLU A 110 -5.78 -43.15 -27.81
N GLY A 111 -6.22 -44.01 -26.92
CA GLY A 111 -5.38 -45.01 -26.28
C GLY A 111 -4.81 -45.98 -27.29
N GLY A 112 -3.58 -46.37 -27.09
CA GLY A 112 -2.87 -47.38 -27.87
C GLY A 112 -1.95 -48.18 -26.98
N GLU A 113 -2.41 -49.38 -26.69
CA GLU A 113 -1.65 -50.49 -26.05
C GLU A 113 -0.36 -50.81 -26.82
N SER A 114 0.68 -51.13 -26.12
CA SER A 114 1.52 -52.35 -26.22
C SER A 114 2.74 -52.21 -25.30
#